data_b44e1e3a94762f0dcec79e2a78e554a3
#
_entry.id   b44e1e3a94762f0dcec79e2a78e554a3
#
_cell.length_a   1.000
_cell.length_b   1.000
_cell.length_c   1.000
_cell.angle_alpha   90.00
_cell.angle_beta   90.00
_cell.angle_gamma   90.00
#
_symmetry.space_group_name_H-M   'P 1'
#
loop_
_entity.id
_entity.type
_entity.pdbx_description
1 polymer ?
#
loop_
_entity_poly.entity_id
_entity_poly.type
_entity_poly.pdbx_seq_one_letter_code
_entity_poly.pdbx_strand_id
1 'polypeptide(L)'
;MWVDDEIEMLRAHIIFLEKKGYDVTTVNNGNDAIEECRKRNFDLVLLDEMMPGITGLETLQQIKEISPSTPIVMVTKSEEENIMDQAIGQKIADYLIKPVNPSQILLALKKNIHKKQIVTEVTQTGYRKEFQDIAMRIMDCNTLDDWKDIYRRLVRWELELSSADSDMTDMLQMQKEEANNSFAKFVRKNYLSWVAPGTTQRPLMSPDIFKKCVFPAVNNGEKVFLVVIDNFRYDQWRTLAQDIGEMFNVDEDMYMSILPTATQYARNAIFSGLMPEQIESMFPDLWVDEDEEEGKNINEEPLVRTQIERYRRHDTFSYHKINDSAAAERLVERLGELTKNDINVVVLNFIDMLSHARTESKMVRELANNESAYRSITLSWFRHSVVGELIKALAQTDCTVILTTDHGSIRASKPIKIIGDRNTNTNLRYKLGKNLNCQSKDVFVVKNPHEAQLPAPNLSTSYVFATGNSFLAYPNNYNYYVSYYKDTFQHGGISMEEMLIPLVTLKKR
;
A
#
# COMPACT_ATOMS: atom_id res chain seq x y z
N MET A 1 -31.72 -18.17 -14.90
CA MET A 1 -32.57 -19.38 -14.91
C MET A 1 -33.28 -19.51 -13.57
N TRP A 2 -34.54 -20.00 -13.55
CA TRP A 2 -35.28 -20.31 -12.34
C TRP A 2 -35.71 -21.78 -12.37
N VAL A 3 -35.29 -22.56 -11.38
CA VAL A 3 -35.53 -24.01 -11.27
C VAL A 3 -36.44 -24.23 -10.06
N ASP A 4 -37.64 -24.72 -10.26
CA ASP A 4 -38.64 -24.98 -9.24
C ASP A 4 -39.68 -25.96 -9.79
N ASP A 5 -40.04 -27.01 -9.07
CA ASP A 5 -41.00 -28.01 -9.55
C ASP A 5 -42.43 -27.47 -9.63
N GLU A 6 -42.72 -26.42 -8.84
CA GLU A 6 -44.00 -25.66 -8.89
C GLU A 6 -43.86 -24.35 -9.73
N ILE A 7 -42.95 -24.30 -10.72
CA ILE A 7 -42.60 -23.08 -11.47
C ILE A 7 -43.82 -22.39 -12.12
N GLU A 8 -44.85 -23.13 -12.51
CA GLU A 8 -46.09 -22.57 -13.07
C GLU A 8 -46.85 -21.69 -12.08
N MET A 9 -46.74 -21.96 -10.78
CA MET A 9 -47.37 -21.14 -9.72
C MET A 9 -46.59 -19.82 -9.52
N LEU A 10 -45.36 -19.74 -9.98
CA LEU A 10 -44.52 -18.57 -9.85
C LEU A 10 -44.62 -17.61 -11.06
N ARG A 11 -45.58 -17.83 -11.98
CA ARG A 11 -45.73 -17.04 -13.20
C ARG A 11 -45.86 -15.53 -12.98
N ALA A 12 -46.51 -15.12 -11.88
CA ALA A 12 -46.62 -13.70 -11.52
C ALA A 12 -45.26 -13.05 -11.20
N HIS A 13 -44.36 -13.81 -10.55
CA HIS A 13 -43.01 -13.41 -10.23
C HIS A 13 -42.13 -13.33 -11.49
N ILE A 14 -42.29 -14.28 -12.40
CA ILE A 14 -41.57 -14.31 -13.68
C ILE A 14 -41.94 -13.09 -14.51
N ILE A 15 -43.26 -12.79 -14.69
CA ILE A 15 -43.75 -11.62 -15.42
C ILE A 15 -43.22 -10.31 -14.76
N PHE A 16 -43.13 -10.28 -13.42
CA PHE A 16 -42.56 -9.13 -12.72
C PHE A 16 -41.11 -8.91 -13.07
N LEU A 17 -40.30 -9.99 -13.10
CA LEU A 17 -38.88 -9.92 -13.44
C LEU A 17 -38.64 -9.54 -14.90
N GLU A 18 -39.44 -10.11 -15.83
CA GLU A 18 -39.41 -9.76 -17.26
C GLU A 18 -39.72 -8.27 -17.49
N LYS A 19 -40.70 -7.72 -16.79
CA LYS A 19 -40.98 -6.27 -16.80
C LYS A 19 -39.86 -5.42 -16.24
N LYS A 20 -38.97 -5.99 -15.44
CA LYS A 20 -37.74 -5.34 -14.91
C LYS A 20 -36.53 -5.52 -15.81
N GLY A 21 -36.69 -6.17 -16.98
CA GLY A 21 -35.67 -6.33 -18.00
C GLY A 21 -34.80 -7.60 -17.84
N TYR A 22 -35.25 -8.57 -17.03
CA TYR A 22 -34.57 -9.86 -16.89
C TYR A 22 -35.17 -10.88 -17.86
N ASP A 23 -34.34 -11.63 -18.56
CA ASP A 23 -34.76 -12.80 -19.34
C ASP A 23 -34.77 -14.05 -18.41
N VAL A 24 -35.94 -14.64 -18.21
CA VAL A 24 -36.17 -15.73 -17.27
C VAL A 24 -36.40 -17.04 -17.99
N THR A 25 -35.41 -17.92 -17.96
CA THR A 25 -35.55 -19.33 -18.37
C THR A 25 -36.09 -20.13 -17.22
N THR A 26 -37.21 -20.82 -17.42
CA THR A 26 -37.86 -21.65 -16.40
C THR A 26 -37.58 -23.13 -16.62
N VAL A 27 -37.30 -23.86 -15.54
CA VAL A 27 -37.04 -25.29 -15.55
C VAL A 27 -37.71 -25.89 -14.32
N ASN A 28 -38.29 -27.11 -14.43
CA ASN A 28 -39.09 -27.72 -13.39
C ASN A 28 -38.38 -28.85 -12.62
N ASN A 29 -37.12 -29.15 -12.94
CA ASN A 29 -36.34 -30.16 -12.22
C ASN A 29 -34.83 -29.93 -12.36
N GLY A 30 -34.04 -30.57 -11.48
CA GLY A 30 -32.60 -30.35 -11.44
C GLY A 30 -31.84 -30.93 -12.66
N ASN A 31 -32.28 -32.04 -13.22
CA ASN A 31 -31.60 -32.64 -14.38
C ASN A 31 -31.67 -31.73 -15.61
N ASP A 32 -32.86 -31.18 -15.91
CA ASP A 32 -33.03 -30.24 -17.01
C ASP A 32 -32.24 -28.94 -16.76
N ALA A 33 -32.14 -28.51 -15.51
CA ALA A 33 -31.32 -27.37 -15.14
C ALA A 33 -29.83 -27.56 -15.43
N ILE A 34 -29.29 -28.73 -15.14
CA ILE A 34 -27.91 -29.14 -15.45
C ILE A 34 -27.69 -29.18 -16.95
N GLU A 35 -28.64 -29.75 -17.72
CA GLU A 35 -28.57 -29.79 -19.18
C GLU A 35 -28.59 -28.37 -19.80
N GLU A 36 -29.42 -27.49 -19.30
CA GLU A 36 -29.46 -26.10 -19.77
C GLU A 36 -28.14 -25.34 -19.45
N CYS A 37 -27.53 -25.57 -18.27
CA CYS A 37 -26.22 -25.01 -17.93
C CYS A 37 -25.07 -25.57 -18.82
N ARG A 38 -25.20 -26.78 -19.39
CA ARG A 38 -24.24 -27.28 -20.38
C ARG A 38 -24.38 -26.62 -21.74
N LYS A 39 -25.59 -26.19 -22.12
CA LYS A 39 -25.87 -25.56 -23.42
C LYS A 39 -25.52 -24.08 -23.46
N ARG A 40 -25.68 -23.36 -22.34
CA ARG A 40 -25.47 -21.92 -22.25
C ARG A 40 -25.15 -21.46 -20.85
N ASN A 41 -24.50 -20.31 -20.74
CA ASN A 41 -24.21 -19.68 -19.45
C ASN A 41 -25.42 -18.87 -18.96
N PHE A 42 -25.60 -18.83 -17.65
CA PHE A 42 -26.59 -18.00 -16.97
C PHE A 42 -25.91 -17.00 -16.05
N ASP A 43 -26.42 -15.76 -16.01
CA ASP A 43 -25.91 -14.73 -15.10
C ASP A 43 -26.24 -15.04 -13.63
N LEU A 44 -27.34 -15.83 -13.39
CA LEU A 44 -27.74 -16.28 -12.08
C LEU A 44 -28.73 -17.45 -12.19
N VAL A 45 -28.69 -18.36 -11.24
CA VAL A 45 -29.66 -19.44 -11.07
C VAL A 45 -30.40 -19.27 -9.74
N LEU A 46 -31.73 -19.20 -9.80
CA LEU A 46 -32.63 -19.39 -8.65
C LEU A 46 -32.96 -20.88 -8.59
N LEU A 47 -32.71 -21.56 -7.48
CA LEU A 47 -32.80 -23.01 -7.37
C LEU A 47 -33.57 -23.43 -6.14
N ASP A 48 -34.69 -24.10 -6.34
CA ASP A 48 -35.45 -24.73 -5.26
C ASP A 48 -34.68 -25.92 -4.67
N GLU A 49 -34.75 -26.04 -3.36
CA GLU A 49 -34.16 -27.18 -2.63
C GLU A 49 -34.95 -28.48 -2.78
N MET A 50 -36.27 -28.37 -2.67
CA MET A 50 -37.18 -29.50 -2.57
C MET A 50 -37.79 -29.85 -3.94
N MET A 51 -37.08 -30.59 -4.75
CA MET A 51 -37.53 -31.00 -6.08
C MET A 51 -37.58 -32.55 -6.23
N PRO A 52 -38.54 -33.11 -7.03
CA PRO A 52 -38.54 -34.51 -7.35
C PRO A 52 -37.30 -34.93 -8.15
N GLY A 53 -36.74 -36.07 -7.77
CA GLY A 53 -35.54 -36.62 -8.42
C GLY A 53 -34.27 -36.25 -7.67
N ILE A 54 -33.44 -35.36 -8.22
CA ILE A 54 -32.27 -34.83 -7.56
C ILE A 54 -32.63 -33.56 -6.75
N THR A 55 -32.04 -33.45 -5.56
CA THR A 55 -32.25 -32.30 -4.67
C THR A 55 -31.62 -31.03 -5.22
N GLY A 56 -32.02 -29.87 -4.68
CA GLY A 56 -31.39 -28.59 -5.00
C GLY A 56 -29.89 -28.58 -4.65
N LEU A 57 -29.48 -29.17 -3.52
CA LEU A 57 -28.06 -29.28 -3.15
C LEU A 57 -27.25 -30.13 -4.14
N GLU A 58 -27.78 -31.26 -4.56
CA GLU A 58 -27.13 -32.13 -5.59
C GLU A 58 -27.05 -31.42 -6.94
N THR A 59 -28.10 -30.68 -7.30
CA THR A 59 -28.15 -29.85 -8.52
C THR A 59 -27.14 -28.71 -8.46
N LEU A 60 -27.04 -28.03 -7.33
CA LEU A 60 -26.06 -26.96 -7.05
C LEU A 60 -24.62 -27.46 -7.29
N GLN A 61 -24.27 -28.62 -6.70
CA GLN A 61 -22.94 -29.20 -6.86
C GLN A 61 -22.60 -29.44 -8.34
N GLN A 62 -23.50 -30.07 -9.08
CA GLN A 62 -23.26 -30.37 -10.50
C GLN A 62 -23.21 -29.11 -11.38
N ILE A 63 -24.04 -28.10 -11.12
CA ILE A 63 -23.96 -26.81 -11.83
C ILE A 63 -22.63 -26.11 -11.51
N LYS A 64 -22.14 -26.17 -10.27
CA LYS A 64 -20.86 -25.58 -9.89
C LYS A 64 -19.65 -26.28 -10.53
N GLU A 65 -19.74 -27.56 -10.83
CA GLU A 65 -18.72 -28.28 -11.61
C GLU A 65 -18.69 -27.83 -13.08
N ILE A 66 -19.84 -27.52 -13.66
CA ILE A 66 -19.96 -27.06 -15.06
C ILE A 66 -19.62 -25.57 -15.18
N SER A 67 -20.15 -24.75 -14.28
CA SER A 67 -20.05 -23.28 -14.28
C SER A 67 -19.70 -22.74 -12.87
N PRO A 68 -18.43 -22.83 -12.43
CA PRO A 68 -18.04 -22.44 -11.07
C PRO A 68 -18.35 -20.98 -10.70
N SER A 69 -18.35 -20.10 -11.68
CA SER A 69 -18.56 -18.66 -11.51
C SER A 69 -20.02 -18.23 -11.48
N THR A 70 -20.95 -19.06 -11.94
CA THR A 70 -22.39 -18.71 -11.95
C THR A 70 -22.92 -18.61 -10.54
N PRO A 71 -23.46 -17.46 -10.13
CA PRO A 71 -24.06 -17.30 -8.81
C PRO A 71 -25.37 -18.10 -8.72
N ILE A 72 -25.50 -18.88 -7.65
CA ILE A 72 -26.70 -19.68 -7.37
C ILE A 72 -27.34 -19.18 -6.08
N VAL A 73 -28.60 -18.85 -6.16
CA VAL A 73 -29.44 -18.42 -5.03
C VAL A 73 -30.41 -19.57 -4.71
N MET A 74 -30.26 -20.14 -3.52
CA MET A 74 -31.18 -21.19 -3.03
C MET A 74 -32.51 -20.59 -2.61
N VAL A 75 -33.62 -21.22 -3.01
CA VAL A 75 -34.97 -20.83 -2.62
C VAL A 75 -35.64 -22.05 -1.98
N THR A 76 -36.02 -21.98 -0.69
CA THR A 76 -36.49 -23.16 0.04
C THR A 76 -37.60 -22.84 1.03
N LYS A 77 -38.35 -23.85 1.42
CA LYS A 77 -39.36 -23.77 2.48
C LYS A 77 -38.79 -24.07 3.88
N SER A 78 -37.55 -24.57 3.96
CA SER A 78 -36.94 -25.00 5.21
C SER A 78 -36.07 -23.93 5.83
N GLU A 79 -36.22 -23.71 7.14
CA GLU A 79 -35.32 -22.90 7.99
C GLU A 79 -34.28 -23.81 8.72
N GLU A 80 -34.12 -25.06 8.26
CA GLU A 80 -33.20 -26.00 8.91
C GLU A 80 -31.74 -25.54 8.74
N GLU A 81 -31.09 -25.34 9.87
CA GLU A 81 -29.72 -24.84 9.99
C GLU A 81 -28.71 -25.72 9.21
N ASN A 82 -28.92 -27.04 9.22
CA ASN A 82 -28.07 -28.00 8.51
C ASN A 82 -28.08 -27.83 6.98
N ILE A 83 -29.22 -27.48 6.38
CA ILE A 83 -29.35 -27.26 4.93
C ILE A 83 -28.67 -25.95 4.56
N MET A 84 -28.84 -24.91 5.40
CA MET A 84 -28.18 -23.63 5.23
C MET A 84 -26.66 -23.79 5.31
N ASP A 85 -26.14 -24.51 6.29
CA ASP A 85 -24.70 -24.75 6.46
C ASP A 85 -24.09 -25.52 5.29
N GLN A 86 -24.79 -26.55 4.78
CA GLN A 86 -24.35 -27.30 3.60
C GLN A 86 -24.34 -26.44 2.35
N ALA A 87 -25.39 -25.63 2.14
CA ALA A 87 -25.46 -24.71 1.00
C ALA A 87 -24.35 -23.63 1.04
N ILE A 88 -24.08 -23.07 2.23
CA ILE A 88 -22.97 -22.13 2.47
C ILE A 88 -21.62 -22.81 2.18
N GLY A 89 -21.43 -24.05 2.65
CA GLY A 89 -20.23 -24.85 2.38
C GLY A 89 -20.00 -25.11 0.90
N GLN A 90 -21.05 -25.19 0.10
CA GLN A 90 -21.01 -25.31 -1.37
C GLN A 90 -20.95 -23.96 -2.12
N LYS A 91 -20.69 -22.85 -1.40
CA LYS A 91 -20.49 -21.51 -1.96
C LYS A 91 -21.70 -20.95 -2.73
N ILE A 92 -22.90 -21.05 -2.16
CA ILE A 92 -24.06 -20.31 -2.69
C ILE A 92 -23.83 -18.79 -2.64
N ALA A 93 -24.53 -18.09 -3.53
CA ALA A 93 -24.44 -16.63 -3.60
C ALA A 93 -25.41 -15.95 -2.63
N ASP A 94 -26.57 -16.57 -2.38
CA ASP A 94 -27.60 -16.08 -1.45
C ASP A 94 -28.61 -17.19 -1.11
N TYR A 95 -29.50 -16.91 -0.14
CA TYR A 95 -30.52 -17.84 0.33
C TYR A 95 -31.84 -17.12 0.54
N LEU A 96 -32.94 -17.64 0.02
CA LEU A 96 -34.29 -17.09 0.14
C LEU A 96 -35.26 -18.12 0.71
N ILE A 97 -36.12 -17.70 1.65
CA ILE A 97 -37.08 -18.57 2.30
C ILE A 97 -38.47 -18.33 1.67
N LYS A 98 -39.16 -19.41 1.26
CA LYS A 98 -40.54 -19.35 0.75
C LYS A 98 -41.52 -19.06 1.91
N PRO A 99 -42.55 -18.21 1.71
CA PRO A 99 -42.95 -17.59 0.47
C PRO A 99 -42.06 -16.40 0.08
N VAL A 100 -41.48 -16.44 -1.14
CA VAL A 100 -40.61 -15.36 -1.62
C VAL A 100 -41.45 -14.20 -2.13
N ASN A 101 -41.03 -12.99 -1.73
CA ASN A 101 -41.58 -11.76 -2.26
C ASN A 101 -40.84 -11.36 -3.54
N PRO A 102 -41.54 -10.86 -4.62
CA PRO A 102 -40.88 -10.39 -5.84
C PRO A 102 -39.76 -9.38 -5.58
N SER A 103 -39.88 -8.53 -4.54
CA SER A 103 -38.89 -7.55 -4.16
C SER A 103 -37.61 -8.20 -3.56
N GLN A 104 -37.75 -9.31 -2.84
CA GLN A 104 -36.60 -10.06 -2.30
C GLN A 104 -35.81 -10.72 -3.43
N ILE A 105 -36.51 -11.32 -4.40
CA ILE A 105 -35.89 -11.89 -5.59
C ILE A 105 -35.15 -10.82 -6.39
N LEU A 106 -35.80 -9.67 -6.62
CA LEU A 106 -35.18 -8.55 -7.31
C LEU A 106 -33.93 -8.03 -6.58
N LEU A 107 -33.97 -7.99 -5.25
CA LEU A 107 -32.81 -7.61 -4.44
C LEU A 107 -31.67 -8.60 -4.59
N ALA A 108 -31.96 -9.92 -4.52
CA ALA A 108 -30.95 -10.97 -4.71
C ALA A 108 -30.34 -10.90 -6.13
N LEU A 109 -31.15 -10.68 -7.17
CA LEU A 109 -30.67 -10.49 -8.53
C LEU A 109 -29.76 -9.26 -8.64
N LYS A 110 -30.17 -8.10 -8.12
CA LYS A 110 -29.35 -6.88 -8.13
C LYS A 110 -28.04 -7.07 -7.38
N LYS A 111 -28.10 -7.71 -6.21
CA LYS A 111 -26.91 -7.97 -5.39
C LYS A 111 -25.90 -8.87 -6.10
N ASN A 112 -26.35 -9.87 -6.84
CA ASN A 112 -25.49 -10.89 -7.43
C ASN A 112 -25.11 -10.64 -8.90
N ILE A 113 -25.99 -10.00 -9.68
CA ILE A 113 -25.73 -9.69 -11.10
C ILE A 113 -25.14 -8.28 -11.27
N HIS A 114 -25.71 -7.27 -10.60
CA HIS A 114 -25.38 -5.86 -10.81
C HIS A 114 -24.47 -5.26 -9.72
N LYS A 115 -24.00 -6.06 -8.76
CA LYS A 115 -23.19 -5.56 -7.64
C LYS A 115 -21.99 -4.73 -8.11
N LYS A 116 -21.25 -5.23 -9.09
CA LYS A 116 -20.05 -4.54 -9.62
C LYS A 116 -20.44 -3.19 -10.23
N GLN A 117 -21.49 -3.15 -11.04
CA GLN A 117 -21.97 -1.94 -11.72
C GLN A 117 -22.50 -0.91 -10.70
N ILE A 118 -23.33 -1.34 -9.74
CA ILE A 118 -23.87 -0.46 -8.71
C ILE A 118 -22.76 0.13 -7.85
N VAL A 119 -21.78 -0.70 -7.45
CA VAL A 119 -20.60 -0.24 -6.69
C VAL A 119 -19.84 0.79 -7.51
N THR A 120 -19.59 0.53 -8.80
CA THR A 120 -18.90 1.46 -9.69
C THR A 120 -19.62 2.82 -9.78
N GLU A 121 -20.94 2.83 -10.02
CA GLU A 121 -21.73 4.07 -10.12
C GLU A 121 -21.74 4.87 -8.82
N VAL A 122 -21.87 4.18 -7.66
CA VAL A 122 -21.83 4.81 -6.33
C VAL A 122 -20.46 5.42 -6.07
N THR A 123 -19.39 4.68 -6.36
CA THR A 123 -18.00 5.12 -6.18
C THR A 123 -17.68 6.33 -7.07
N GLN A 124 -18.06 6.29 -8.34
CA GLN A 124 -17.87 7.42 -9.26
C GLN A 124 -18.63 8.67 -8.81
N THR A 125 -19.88 8.51 -8.37
CA THR A 125 -20.69 9.62 -7.86
C THR A 125 -20.10 10.20 -6.59
N GLY A 126 -19.60 9.34 -5.69
CA GLY A 126 -18.92 9.74 -4.46
C GLY A 126 -17.67 10.57 -4.75
N TYR A 127 -16.81 10.08 -5.65
CA TYR A 127 -15.60 10.80 -6.03
C TYR A 127 -15.89 12.15 -6.69
N ARG A 128 -16.85 12.22 -7.62
CA ARG A 128 -17.26 13.50 -8.26
C ARG A 128 -17.68 14.55 -7.25
N LYS A 129 -18.38 14.16 -6.19
CA LYS A 129 -18.80 15.08 -5.11
C LYS A 129 -17.60 15.59 -4.30
N GLU A 130 -16.63 14.71 -4.02
CA GLU A 130 -15.48 15.05 -3.19
C GLU A 130 -14.33 15.70 -3.99
N PHE A 131 -14.32 15.54 -5.32
CA PHE A 131 -13.27 16.08 -6.19
C PHE A 131 -13.05 17.60 -6.00
N GLN A 132 -14.13 18.37 -5.94
CA GLN A 132 -14.04 19.82 -5.75
C GLN A 132 -13.57 20.20 -4.34
N ASP A 133 -14.01 19.47 -3.31
CA ASP A 133 -13.55 19.67 -1.93
C ASP A 133 -12.06 19.41 -1.80
N ILE A 134 -11.57 18.31 -2.36
CA ILE A 134 -10.13 18.00 -2.40
C ILE A 134 -9.34 19.09 -3.13
N ALA A 135 -9.82 19.55 -4.30
CA ALA A 135 -9.14 20.59 -5.06
C ALA A 135 -9.05 21.94 -4.28
N MET A 136 -10.12 22.34 -3.60
CA MET A 136 -10.11 23.53 -2.74
C MET A 136 -9.13 23.36 -1.57
N ARG A 137 -9.16 22.20 -0.89
CA ARG A 137 -8.26 21.92 0.23
C ARG A 137 -6.79 21.93 -0.18
N ILE A 138 -6.44 21.40 -1.37
CA ILE A 138 -5.06 21.46 -1.89
C ILE A 138 -4.56 22.91 -1.97
N MET A 139 -5.42 23.88 -2.33
CA MET A 139 -5.05 25.30 -2.39
C MET A 139 -4.82 25.92 -1.01
N ASP A 140 -5.54 25.43 0.00
CA ASP A 140 -5.56 25.98 1.36
C ASP A 140 -4.59 25.25 2.31
N CYS A 141 -3.94 24.16 1.89
CA CYS A 141 -3.01 23.39 2.71
C CYS A 141 -1.80 24.23 3.17
N ASN A 142 -1.67 24.40 4.47
CA ASN A 142 -0.59 25.18 5.08
C ASN A 142 0.21 24.41 6.14
N THR A 143 -0.29 23.30 6.63
CA THR A 143 0.33 22.46 7.65
C THR A 143 0.60 21.05 7.12
N LEU A 144 1.48 20.32 7.80
CA LEU A 144 1.71 18.91 7.45
C LEU A 144 0.46 18.04 7.65
N ASP A 145 -0.36 18.35 8.67
CA ASP A 145 -1.57 17.58 8.95
C ASP A 145 -2.63 17.77 7.86
N ASP A 146 -2.72 18.97 7.25
CA ASP A 146 -3.55 19.17 6.06
C ASP A 146 -3.10 18.26 4.90
N TRP A 147 -1.78 18.17 4.66
CA TRP A 147 -1.22 17.30 3.62
C TRP A 147 -1.43 15.82 3.91
N LYS A 148 -1.33 15.40 5.17
CA LYS A 148 -1.68 14.03 5.57
C LYS A 148 -3.15 13.73 5.27
N ASP A 149 -4.09 14.64 5.56
CA ASP A 149 -5.52 14.46 5.26
C ASP A 149 -5.77 14.35 3.75
N ILE A 150 -5.19 15.23 2.96
CA ILE A 150 -5.28 15.18 1.49
C ILE A 150 -4.73 13.85 0.97
N TYR A 151 -3.56 13.42 1.44
CA TYR A 151 -2.95 12.17 0.96
C TYR A 151 -3.79 10.95 1.34
N ARG A 152 -4.34 10.90 2.57
CA ARG A 152 -5.30 9.84 2.98
C ARG A 152 -6.51 9.76 2.06
N ARG A 153 -7.09 10.90 1.69
CA ARG A 153 -8.25 10.97 0.78
C ARG A 153 -7.91 10.50 -0.62
N LEU A 154 -6.80 10.96 -1.18
CA LEU A 154 -6.34 10.55 -2.51
C LEU A 154 -6.06 9.06 -2.57
N VAL A 155 -5.38 8.50 -1.57
CA VAL A 155 -5.12 7.05 -1.47
C VAL A 155 -6.43 6.26 -1.31
N ARG A 156 -7.36 6.71 -0.48
CA ARG A 156 -8.67 6.08 -0.36
C ARG A 156 -9.37 5.98 -1.72
N TRP A 157 -9.47 7.08 -2.46
CA TRP A 157 -10.10 7.09 -3.77
C TRP A 157 -9.35 6.26 -4.80
N GLU A 158 -8.03 6.22 -4.71
CA GLU A 158 -7.23 5.35 -5.59
C GLU A 158 -7.55 3.87 -5.38
N LEU A 159 -7.72 3.43 -4.14
CA LEU A 159 -8.09 2.05 -3.83
C LEU A 159 -9.54 1.75 -4.24
N GLU A 160 -10.48 2.65 -3.97
CA GLU A 160 -11.89 2.48 -4.32
C GLU A 160 -12.11 2.47 -5.85
N LEU A 161 -11.51 3.42 -6.58
CA LEU A 161 -11.66 3.53 -8.05
C LEU A 161 -10.95 2.40 -8.79
N SER A 162 -9.80 1.92 -8.31
CA SER A 162 -9.10 0.80 -8.94
C SER A 162 -9.89 -0.52 -8.84
N SER A 163 -10.72 -0.69 -7.82
CA SER A 163 -11.62 -1.84 -7.68
C SER A 163 -12.87 -1.73 -8.56
N ALA A 164 -13.25 -0.53 -8.96
CA ALA A 164 -14.49 -0.22 -9.66
C ALA A 164 -14.35 -0.16 -11.20
N ASP A 165 -13.13 -0.33 -11.76
CA ASP A 165 -12.85 -0.27 -13.20
C ASP A 165 -13.44 1.02 -13.84
N SER A 166 -12.97 2.16 -13.37
CA SER A 166 -13.62 3.46 -13.57
C SER A 166 -12.81 4.40 -14.47
N ASP A 167 -13.49 5.10 -15.37
CA ASP A 167 -12.95 6.22 -16.17
C ASP A 167 -12.49 7.42 -15.30
N MET A 168 -12.84 7.43 -13.99
CA MET A 168 -12.42 8.46 -13.07
C MET A 168 -10.95 8.33 -12.63
N THR A 169 -10.27 7.24 -12.99
CA THR A 169 -8.85 7.01 -12.66
C THR A 169 -7.95 8.11 -13.22
N ASP A 170 -8.20 8.56 -14.45
CA ASP A 170 -7.41 9.63 -15.07
C ASP A 170 -7.62 10.96 -14.35
N MET A 171 -8.85 11.27 -13.93
CA MET A 171 -9.14 12.47 -13.15
C MET A 171 -8.43 12.45 -11.79
N LEU A 172 -8.42 11.30 -11.12
CA LEU A 172 -7.70 11.13 -9.87
C LEU A 172 -6.19 11.29 -10.07
N GLN A 173 -5.64 10.73 -11.14
CA GLN A 173 -4.23 10.86 -11.47
C GLN A 173 -3.83 12.34 -11.68
N MET A 174 -4.63 13.10 -12.41
CA MET A 174 -4.41 14.54 -12.58
C MET A 174 -4.47 15.29 -11.24
N GLN A 175 -5.43 14.94 -10.37
CA GLN A 175 -5.56 15.55 -9.04
C GLN A 175 -4.38 15.20 -8.12
N LYS A 176 -3.85 13.96 -8.18
CA LYS A 176 -2.64 13.56 -7.48
C LYS A 176 -1.41 14.35 -7.97
N GLU A 177 -1.28 14.58 -9.28
CA GLU A 177 -0.20 15.38 -9.84
C GLU A 177 -0.27 16.85 -9.37
N GLU A 178 -1.46 17.45 -9.35
CA GLU A 178 -1.67 18.79 -8.81
C GLU A 178 -1.33 18.87 -7.31
N ALA A 179 -1.79 17.90 -6.53
CA ALA A 179 -1.47 17.79 -5.12
C ALA A 179 0.05 17.68 -4.90
N ASN A 180 0.74 16.82 -5.63
CA ASN A 180 2.19 16.67 -5.54
C ASN A 180 2.96 17.95 -5.94
N ASN A 181 2.48 18.67 -6.96
CA ASN A 181 3.08 19.95 -7.35
C ASN A 181 2.93 21.02 -6.23
N SER A 182 1.79 21.03 -5.56
CA SER A 182 1.51 21.96 -4.45
C SER A 182 2.24 21.54 -3.18
N PHE A 183 2.30 20.24 -2.88
CA PHE A 183 3.11 19.68 -1.80
C PHE A 183 4.60 20.00 -1.95
N ALA A 184 5.13 19.89 -3.17
CA ALA A 184 6.53 20.25 -3.45
C ALA A 184 6.81 21.73 -3.17
N LYS A 185 5.87 22.65 -3.45
CA LYS A 185 6.00 24.06 -3.09
C LYS A 185 6.01 24.25 -1.57
N PHE A 186 5.13 23.55 -0.88
CA PHE A 186 5.06 23.55 0.59
C PHE A 186 6.38 23.06 1.22
N VAL A 187 6.93 21.94 0.74
CA VAL A 187 8.21 21.40 1.20
C VAL A 187 9.34 22.39 0.91
N ARG A 188 9.47 22.93 -0.29
CA ARG A 188 10.51 23.92 -0.64
C ARG A 188 10.50 25.14 0.28
N LYS A 189 9.31 25.60 0.64
CA LYS A 189 9.15 26.78 1.52
C LYS A 189 9.60 26.53 2.94
N ASN A 190 9.41 25.30 3.45
CA ASN A 190 9.52 25.03 4.89
C ASN A 190 10.71 24.13 5.25
N TYR A 191 11.18 23.26 4.35
CA TYR A 191 12.10 22.17 4.66
C TYR A 191 13.39 22.64 5.36
N LEU A 192 14.06 23.63 4.83
CA LEU A 192 15.31 24.14 5.43
C LEU A 192 15.11 24.68 6.84
N SER A 193 13.96 25.30 7.12
CA SER A 193 13.64 25.76 8.46
C SER A 193 13.35 24.60 9.43
N TRP A 194 12.76 23.50 8.95
CA TRP A 194 12.48 22.33 9.78
C TRP A 194 13.74 21.59 10.19
N VAL A 195 14.72 21.50 9.29
CA VAL A 195 15.97 20.78 9.55
C VAL A 195 17.07 21.67 10.18
N ALA A 196 16.82 22.97 10.31
CA ALA A 196 17.77 23.91 10.93
C ALA A 196 18.11 23.47 12.36
N PRO A 197 19.40 23.57 12.79
CA PRO A 197 19.81 23.20 14.13
C PRO A 197 19.02 23.93 15.22
N GLY A 198 18.58 23.21 16.26
CA GLY A 198 17.83 23.79 17.38
C GLY A 198 16.35 24.03 17.12
N THR A 199 15.82 23.75 15.96
CA THR A 199 14.38 23.90 15.65
C THR A 199 13.55 22.92 16.48
N THR A 200 12.59 23.46 17.23
CA THR A 200 11.64 22.68 18.05
C THR A 200 10.27 22.58 17.41
N GLN A 201 9.89 23.53 16.56
CA GLN A 201 8.62 23.59 15.84
C GLN A 201 8.81 23.01 14.43
N ARG A 202 8.83 21.68 14.35
CA ARG A 202 8.92 20.95 13.09
C ARG A 202 8.04 19.70 13.11
N PRO A 203 7.64 19.17 11.94
CA PRO A 203 6.98 17.88 11.86
C PRO A 203 7.82 16.75 12.46
N LEU A 204 7.15 15.64 12.80
CA LEU A 204 7.85 14.40 13.11
C LEU A 204 8.61 13.93 11.85
N MET A 205 9.92 13.74 11.96
CA MET A 205 10.80 13.36 10.85
C MET A 205 11.65 12.14 11.19
N SER A 206 12.36 11.58 10.19
CA SER A 206 13.16 10.35 10.33
C SER A 206 14.03 10.29 11.59
N PRO A 207 14.80 11.35 11.99
CA PRO A 207 15.63 11.29 13.20
C PRO A 207 14.85 11.20 14.51
N ASP A 208 13.55 11.49 14.48
CA ASP A 208 12.73 11.60 15.70
C ASP A 208 12.09 10.27 16.13
N ILE A 209 12.09 9.24 15.28
CA ILE A 209 11.30 8.01 15.46
C ILE A 209 11.63 7.31 16.78
N PHE A 210 12.90 7.09 17.08
CA PHE A 210 13.26 6.47 18.37
C PHE A 210 12.87 7.34 19.54
N LYS A 211 13.21 8.63 19.51
CA LYS A 211 12.96 9.58 20.60
C LYS A 211 11.47 9.78 20.88
N LYS A 212 10.64 9.82 19.85
CA LYS A 212 9.22 10.19 19.96
C LYS A 212 8.27 9.00 20.00
N CYS A 213 8.69 7.82 19.47
CA CYS A 213 7.82 6.66 19.36
C CYS A 213 8.38 5.46 20.13
N VAL A 214 9.64 5.05 19.91
CA VAL A 214 10.20 3.83 20.51
C VAL A 214 10.50 4.04 22.00
N PHE A 215 11.30 5.04 22.36
CA PHE A 215 11.69 5.26 23.75
C PHE A 215 10.52 5.54 24.70
N PRO A 216 9.47 6.31 24.33
CA PRO A 216 8.31 6.47 25.18
C PRO A 216 7.58 5.16 25.46
N ALA A 217 7.41 4.28 24.47
CA ALA A 217 6.79 2.97 24.65
C ALA A 217 7.61 2.10 25.63
N VAL A 218 8.94 2.05 25.46
CA VAL A 218 9.84 1.34 26.39
C VAL A 218 9.77 1.93 27.80
N ASN A 219 9.71 3.25 27.95
CA ASN A 219 9.58 3.92 29.26
C ASN A 219 8.27 3.56 29.97
N ASN A 220 7.22 3.22 29.21
CA ASN A 220 5.96 2.70 29.74
C ASN A 220 6.01 1.20 30.08
N GLY A 221 7.19 0.56 29.95
CA GLY A 221 7.37 -0.87 30.24
C GLY A 221 6.99 -1.79 29.08
N GLU A 222 6.72 -1.25 27.88
CA GLU A 222 6.37 -2.04 26.70
C GLU A 222 7.65 -2.64 26.06
N LYS A 223 7.56 -3.86 25.55
CA LYS A 223 8.58 -4.46 24.67
C LYS A 223 8.25 -4.08 23.22
N VAL A 224 9.20 -3.49 22.52
CA VAL A 224 8.95 -2.87 21.22
C VAL A 224 9.61 -3.66 20.10
N PHE A 225 8.85 -3.96 19.05
CA PHE A 225 9.36 -4.35 17.75
C PHE A 225 9.22 -3.17 16.78
N LEU A 226 10.33 -2.56 16.41
CA LEU A 226 10.38 -1.57 15.33
C LEU A 226 10.58 -2.31 14.01
N VAL A 227 9.52 -2.44 13.22
CA VAL A 227 9.53 -3.09 11.91
C VAL A 227 9.63 -2.03 10.82
N VAL A 228 10.77 -1.98 10.14
CA VAL A 228 11.02 -1.04 9.04
C VAL A 228 10.96 -1.81 7.72
N ILE A 229 9.93 -1.55 6.93
CA ILE A 229 9.79 -2.13 5.57
C ILE A 229 10.36 -1.10 4.58
N ASP A 230 11.50 -1.43 3.97
CA ASP A 230 12.21 -0.56 3.03
C ASP A 230 11.32 -0.18 1.84
N ASN A 231 11.23 1.12 1.53
CA ASN A 231 10.48 1.66 0.38
C ASN A 231 8.96 1.34 0.42
N PHE A 232 8.36 1.30 1.61
CA PHE A 232 6.97 0.93 1.83
C PHE A 232 6.06 2.16 1.87
N ARG A 233 5.12 2.26 0.91
CA ARG A 233 4.25 3.41 0.76
C ARG A 233 2.97 3.31 1.60
N TYR A 234 2.34 4.46 1.83
CA TYR A 234 1.08 4.54 2.56
C TYR A 234 -0.09 3.81 1.87
N ASP A 235 -0.16 3.83 0.52
CA ASP A 235 -1.19 3.08 -0.22
C ASP A 235 -1.00 1.55 -0.12
N GLN A 236 0.24 1.08 -0.02
CA GLN A 236 0.55 -0.33 0.25
C GLN A 236 0.15 -0.71 1.69
N TRP A 237 0.44 0.16 2.67
CA TRP A 237 -0.04 -0.02 4.04
C TRP A 237 -1.57 -0.15 4.07
N ARG A 238 -2.31 0.75 3.43
CA ARG A 238 -3.78 0.71 3.38
C ARG A 238 -4.33 -0.57 2.77
N THR A 239 -3.58 -1.19 1.85
CA THR A 239 -3.94 -2.50 1.28
C THR A 239 -3.78 -3.64 2.29
N LEU A 240 -2.79 -3.56 3.19
CA LEU A 240 -2.54 -4.54 4.27
C LEU A 240 -3.38 -4.29 5.53
N ALA A 241 -3.86 -3.06 5.71
CA ALA A 241 -4.47 -2.60 6.96
C ALA A 241 -5.70 -3.42 7.39
N GLN A 242 -6.44 -3.99 6.44
CA GLN A 242 -7.56 -4.87 6.76
C GLN A 242 -7.08 -6.16 7.42
N ASP A 243 -6.15 -6.88 6.78
CA ASP A 243 -5.63 -8.16 7.31
C ASP A 243 -4.96 -7.98 8.67
N ILE A 244 -4.21 -6.88 8.85
CA ILE A 244 -3.53 -6.56 10.11
C ILE A 244 -4.53 -6.14 11.19
N GLY A 245 -5.55 -5.35 10.83
CA GLY A 245 -6.61 -4.90 11.75
C GLY A 245 -7.49 -6.02 12.30
N GLU A 246 -7.52 -7.20 11.65
CA GLU A 246 -8.16 -8.39 12.21
C GLU A 246 -7.38 -8.97 13.41
N MET A 247 -6.07 -8.73 13.46
CA MET A 247 -5.15 -9.31 14.45
C MET A 247 -4.75 -8.32 15.56
N PHE A 248 -4.74 -7.03 15.28
CA PHE A 248 -4.25 -5.98 16.17
C PHE A 248 -5.24 -4.85 16.38
N ASN A 249 -5.13 -4.16 17.52
CA ASN A 249 -5.59 -2.79 17.65
C ASN A 249 -4.58 -1.87 16.93
N VAL A 250 -5.05 -1.09 15.97
CA VAL A 250 -4.23 -0.30 15.06
C VAL A 250 -4.39 1.19 15.36
N ASP A 251 -3.28 1.86 15.65
CA ASP A 251 -3.19 3.33 15.68
C ASP A 251 -2.31 3.78 14.50
N GLU A 252 -2.91 4.50 13.57
CA GLU A 252 -2.33 4.82 12.26
C GLU A 252 -2.10 6.33 12.12
N ASP A 253 -0.85 6.69 11.83
CA ASP A 253 -0.49 8.04 11.39
C ASP A 253 0.57 7.97 10.27
N MET A 254 1.06 9.12 9.85
CA MET A 254 2.19 9.29 8.94
C MET A 254 3.20 10.24 9.56
N TYR A 255 4.47 10.06 9.19
CA TYR A 255 5.53 11.02 9.48
C TYR A 255 6.23 11.46 8.19
N MET A 256 7.11 12.43 8.28
CA MET A 256 7.80 12.99 7.12
C MET A 256 9.22 12.43 7.00
N SER A 257 9.52 11.73 5.91
CA SER A 257 10.88 11.33 5.59
C SER A 257 11.76 12.53 5.28
N ILE A 258 13.05 12.45 5.62
CA ILE A 258 14.03 13.49 5.27
C ILE A 258 14.45 13.37 3.80
N LEU A 259 15.06 14.42 3.27
CA LEU A 259 15.71 14.43 1.96
C LEU A 259 17.21 14.09 2.06
N PRO A 260 17.75 13.35 1.11
CA PRO A 260 17.08 12.56 0.07
C PRO A 260 16.18 11.48 0.67
N THR A 261 15.02 11.21 0.07
CA THR A 261 14.15 10.09 0.42
C THR A 261 14.77 8.78 -0.10
N ALA A 262 15.89 8.43 0.48
CA ALA A 262 16.70 7.29 0.08
C ALA A 262 17.27 6.58 1.31
N THR A 263 17.42 5.26 1.21
CA THR A 263 17.77 4.37 2.31
C THR A 263 19.01 4.82 3.08
N GLN A 264 20.07 5.20 2.37
CA GLN A 264 21.33 5.66 2.97
C GLN A 264 21.14 6.85 3.91
N TYR A 265 20.25 7.80 3.56
CA TYR A 265 20.00 9.02 4.32
C TYR A 265 18.91 8.81 5.37
N ALA A 266 17.72 8.42 4.92
CA ALA A 266 16.54 8.39 5.76
C ALA A 266 16.57 7.27 6.81
N ARG A 267 17.03 6.05 6.45
CA ARG A 267 17.08 4.94 7.39
C ARG A 267 18.22 5.10 8.41
N ASN A 268 19.38 5.56 7.96
CA ASN A 268 20.46 5.89 8.88
C ASN A 268 20.07 7.02 9.85
N ALA A 269 19.26 7.98 9.41
CA ALA A 269 18.73 9.01 10.30
C ALA A 269 17.73 8.44 11.33
N ILE A 270 16.90 7.48 10.98
CA ILE A 270 16.03 6.76 11.95
C ILE A 270 16.89 6.09 13.01
N PHE A 271 17.89 5.33 12.58
CA PHE A 271 18.69 4.47 13.48
C PHE A 271 19.71 5.23 14.32
N SER A 272 20.20 6.36 13.83
CA SER A 272 21.09 7.22 14.59
C SER A 272 20.37 8.29 15.42
N GLY A 273 19.15 8.68 15.03
CA GLY A 273 18.47 9.86 15.59
C GLY A 273 19.20 11.17 15.27
N LEU A 274 19.92 11.24 14.17
CA LEU A 274 20.72 12.36 13.69
C LEU A 274 20.42 12.63 12.22
N MET A 275 20.67 13.88 11.80
CA MET A 275 20.68 14.21 10.38
C MET A 275 21.97 13.69 9.71
N PRO A 276 21.97 13.45 8.39
CA PRO A 276 23.11 12.84 7.68
C PRO A 276 24.45 13.53 7.91
N GLU A 277 24.53 14.86 7.86
CA GLU A 277 25.75 15.62 8.15
C GLU A 277 26.24 15.40 9.59
N GLN A 278 25.32 15.25 10.54
CA GLN A 278 25.70 14.97 11.94
C GLN A 278 26.23 13.53 12.08
N ILE A 279 25.70 12.56 11.32
CA ILE A 279 26.23 11.19 11.32
C ILE A 279 27.65 11.20 10.78
N GLU A 280 27.89 11.83 9.63
CA GLU A 280 29.22 11.95 9.02
C GLU A 280 30.23 12.59 9.99
N SER A 281 29.85 13.70 10.66
CA SER A 281 30.75 14.43 11.53
C SER A 281 31.03 13.75 12.87
N MET A 282 30.01 13.10 13.47
CA MET A 282 30.14 12.47 14.80
C MET A 282 30.62 11.04 14.73
N PHE A 283 30.31 10.33 13.68
CA PHE A 283 30.57 8.91 13.47
C PHE A 283 31.07 8.63 12.04
N PRO A 284 32.22 9.23 11.62
CA PRO A 284 32.73 9.11 10.25
C PRO A 284 32.95 7.66 9.83
N ASP A 285 33.33 6.77 10.76
CA ASP A 285 33.50 5.34 10.46
C ASP A 285 32.18 4.59 10.21
N LEU A 286 31.03 5.18 10.54
CA LEU A 286 29.70 4.62 10.33
C LEU A 286 28.96 5.25 9.13
N TRP A 287 29.48 6.36 8.59
CA TRP A 287 28.97 6.98 7.38
C TRP A 287 29.71 6.39 6.15
N VAL A 288 28.97 6.09 5.10
CA VAL A 288 29.51 5.64 3.82
C VAL A 288 29.13 6.67 2.76
N ASP A 289 30.11 7.16 2.02
CA ASP A 289 29.88 8.22 1.01
C ASP A 289 29.06 7.74 -0.18
N GLU A 290 28.44 8.70 -0.90
CA GLU A 290 27.55 8.42 -2.04
C GLU A 290 28.27 7.76 -3.23
N ASP A 291 29.55 8.01 -3.41
CA ASP A 291 30.38 7.45 -4.47
C ASP A 291 30.92 6.04 -4.18
N GLU A 292 30.78 5.55 -2.95
CA GLU A 292 31.07 4.16 -2.64
C GLU A 292 30.00 3.24 -3.26
N GLU A 293 30.43 2.19 -3.96
CA GLU A 293 29.53 1.27 -4.66
C GLU A 293 28.77 0.34 -3.70
N GLU A 294 29.39 -0.03 -2.57
CA GLU A 294 28.86 -0.99 -1.60
C GLU A 294 28.87 -0.43 -0.17
N GLY A 295 28.10 -1.03 0.71
CA GLY A 295 28.24 -0.81 2.15
C GLY A 295 27.40 0.33 2.73
N LYS A 296 26.61 1.04 1.94
CA LYS A 296 25.84 2.23 2.40
C LYS A 296 24.90 1.98 3.59
N ASN A 297 24.55 0.71 3.85
CA ASN A 297 23.60 0.30 4.88
C ASN A 297 24.10 -0.88 5.72
N ILE A 298 25.41 -1.03 5.90
CA ILE A 298 26.00 -2.10 6.73
C ILE A 298 26.13 -1.70 8.21
N ASN A 299 26.14 -0.41 8.50
CA ASN A 299 26.37 0.14 9.84
C ASN A 299 25.08 0.45 10.62
N GLU A 300 23.95 -0.12 10.21
CA GLU A 300 22.63 0.17 10.81
C GLU A 300 22.55 -0.25 12.28
N GLU A 301 23.03 -1.46 12.65
CA GLU A 301 23.07 -1.89 14.06
C GLU A 301 23.98 -1.02 14.93
N PRO A 302 25.24 -0.70 14.54
CA PRO A 302 26.08 0.25 15.26
C PRO A 302 25.40 1.64 15.44
N LEU A 303 24.65 2.14 14.45
CA LEU A 303 23.93 3.42 14.57
C LEU A 303 22.82 3.34 15.63
N VAL A 304 22.06 2.26 15.71
CA VAL A 304 21.07 2.04 16.78
C VAL A 304 21.75 2.03 18.15
N ARG A 305 22.87 1.31 18.27
CA ARG A 305 23.66 1.23 19.51
C ARG A 305 24.13 2.61 19.97
N THR A 306 24.75 3.39 19.09
CA THR A 306 25.20 4.74 19.41
C THR A 306 24.05 5.67 19.78
N GLN A 307 22.86 5.47 19.20
CA GLN A 307 21.68 6.25 19.58
C GLN A 307 21.23 5.94 21.01
N ILE A 308 21.10 4.65 21.37
CA ILE A 308 20.73 4.21 22.72
C ILE A 308 21.72 4.78 23.76
N GLU A 309 23.01 4.62 23.51
CA GLU A 309 24.10 5.09 24.38
C GLU A 309 24.09 6.63 24.54
N ARG A 310 23.90 7.38 23.45
CA ARG A 310 23.85 8.84 23.44
C ARG A 310 22.69 9.40 24.26
N TYR A 311 21.55 8.66 24.31
CA TYR A 311 20.44 8.96 25.20
C TYR A 311 20.65 8.46 26.65
N ARG A 312 21.85 7.92 26.98
CA ARG A 312 22.20 7.34 28.30
C ARG A 312 21.20 6.25 28.72
N ARG A 313 20.75 5.46 27.77
CA ARG A 313 19.83 4.35 28.00
C ARG A 313 20.63 3.04 28.08
N HIS A 314 20.07 2.06 28.78
CA HIS A 314 20.64 0.72 28.95
C HIS A 314 19.69 -0.38 28.45
N ASP A 315 18.81 -0.01 27.51
CA ASP A 315 17.83 -0.93 26.95
C ASP A 315 18.53 -2.09 26.22
N THR A 316 18.06 -3.29 26.48
CA THR A 316 18.48 -4.46 25.72
C THR A 316 17.88 -4.37 24.32
N PHE A 317 18.69 -4.51 23.29
CA PHE A 317 18.21 -4.46 21.91
C PHE A 317 18.79 -5.57 21.05
N SER A 318 18.05 -5.89 19.96
CA SER A 318 18.51 -6.71 18.86
C SER A 318 18.23 -6.04 17.52
N TYR A 319 19.05 -6.39 16.52
CA TYR A 319 18.89 -5.90 15.15
C TYR A 319 18.86 -7.09 14.16
N HIS A 320 17.88 -7.10 13.27
CA HIS A 320 17.67 -8.17 12.29
C HIS A 320 17.35 -7.59 10.92
N LYS A 321 18.17 -7.90 9.92
CA LYS A 321 17.96 -7.55 8.52
C LYS A 321 17.52 -8.77 7.74
N ILE A 322 16.34 -8.72 7.17
CA ILE A 322 15.68 -9.83 6.49
C ILE A 322 15.77 -9.59 4.98
N ASN A 323 16.65 -10.31 4.32
CA ASN A 323 16.86 -10.26 2.88
C ASN A 323 16.30 -11.50 2.17
N ASP A 324 16.02 -12.58 2.91
CA ASP A 324 15.52 -13.86 2.38
C ASP A 324 14.58 -14.57 3.37
N SER A 325 13.88 -15.59 2.89
CA SER A 325 12.92 -16.36 3.69
C SER A 325 13.61 -17.09 4.86
N ALA A 326 14.81 -17.60 4.68
CA ALA A 326 15.53 -18.34 5.74
C ALA A 326 15.91 -17.42 6.92
N ALA A 327 16.23 -16.14 6.66
CA ALA A 327 16.44 -15.16 7.72
C ALA A 327 15.15 -14.86 8.50
N ALA A 328 14.01 -14.79 7.79
CA ALA A 328 12.71 -14.59 8.41
C ALA A 328 12.27 -15.80 9.26
N GLU A 329 12.48 -17.04 8.78
CA GLU A 329 12.20 -18.27 9.52
C GLU A 329 12.97 -18.32 10.84
N ARG A 330 14.29 -18.08 10.80
CA ARG A 330 15.13 -18.01 12.01
C ARG A 330 14.65 -16.95 13.01
N LEU A 331 14.09 -15.83 12.51
CA LEU A 331 13.55 -14.78 13.38
C LEU A 331 12.28 -15.27 14.09
N VAL A 332 11.38 -15.94 13.39
CA VAL A 332 10.13 -16.50 13.93
C VAL A 332 10.45 -17.57 14.98
N GLU A 333 11.39 -18.49 14.70
CA GLU A 333 11.83 -19.53 15.65
C GLU A 333 12.36 -18.94 16.96
N ARG A 334 13.02 -17.79 16.90
CA ARG A 334 13.63 -17.12 18.06
C ARG A 334 12.74 -16.08 18.72
N LEU A 335 11.50 -15.92 18.26
CA LEU A 335 10.61 -14.85 18.74
C LEU A 335 10.46 -14.86 20.27
N GLY A 336 10.34 -16.03 20.89
CA GLY A 336 10.23 -16.16 22.35
C GLY A 336 11.45 -15.67 23.14
N GLU A 337 12.65 -15.62 22.52
CA GLU A 337 13.83 -14.99 23.11
C GLU A 337 13.80 -13.47 22.90
N LEU A 338 13.42 -13.04 21.69
CA LEU A 338 13.42 -11.64 21.28
C LEU A 338 12.40 -10.81 22.07
N THR A 339 11.27 -11.39 22.45
CA THR A 339 10.28 -10.71 23.30
C THR A 339 10.77 -10.34 24.69
N LYS A 340 11.96 -10.82 25.10
CA LYS A 340 12.61 -10.42 26.36
C LYS A 340 13.38 -9.10 26.23
N ASN A 341 13.84 -8.75 25.04
CA ASN A 341 14.53 -7.48 24.79
C ASN A 341 13.55 -6.29 24.90
N ASP A 342 14.09 -5.15 25.28
CA ASP A 342 13.32 -3.90 25.35
C ASP A 342 12.99 -3.39 23.96
N ILE A 343 13.93 -3.52 23.02
CA ILE A 343 13.83 -3.04 21.64
C ILE A 343 14.30 -4.14 20.67
N ASN A 344 13.49 -4.44 19.67
CA ASN A 344 13.86 -5.31 18.57
C ASN A 344 13.67 -4.55 17.26
N VAL A 345 14.73 -4.37 16.49
CA VAL A 345 14.69 -3.71 15.19
C VAL A 345 14.69 -4.78 14.10
N VAL A 346 13.69 -4.75 13.23
CA VAL A 346 13.54 -5.67 12.10
C VAL A 346 13.43 -4.88 10.81
N VAL A 347 14.35 -5.10 9.88
CA VAL A 347 14.38 -4.45 8.56
C VAL A 347 13.99 -5.46 7.50
N LEU A 348 13.03 -5.10 6.65
CA LEU A 348 12.49 -5.93 5.56
C LEU A 348 12.74 -5.24 4.22
N ASN A 349 13.57 -5.83 3.36
CA ASN A 349 14.00 -5.18 2.10
C ASN A 349 13.18 -5.60 0.86
N PHE A 350 12.16 -6.44 0.99
CA PHE A 350 11.46 -7.03 -0.15
C PHE A 350 10.87 -5.99 -1.12
N ILE A 351 10.23 -4.92 -0.61
CA ILE A 351 9.54 -3.94 -1.45
C ILE A 351 10.55 -3.12 -2.27
N ASP A 352 11.68 -2.75 -1.66
CA ASP A 352 12.75 -2.07 -2.37
C ASP A 352 13.39 -2.98 -3.44
N MET A 353 13.68 -4.22 -3.10
CA MET A 353 14.16 -5.22 -4.06
C MET A 353 13.20 -5.42 -5.23
N LEU A 354 11.88 -5.43 -4.99
CA LEU A 354 10.86 -5.49 -6.04
C LEU A 354 10.89 -4.26 -6.95
N SER A 355 11.10 -3.07 -6.38
CA SER A 355 11.23 -1.81 -7.12
C SER A 355 12.44 -1.83 -8.06
N HIS A 356 13.60 -2.29 -7.58
CA HIS A 356 14.81 -2.46 -8.37
C HIS A 356 14.64 -3.54 -9.44
N ALA A 357 14.14 -4.73 -9.08
CA ALA A 357 13.90 -5.82 -10.01
C ALA A 357 12.94 -5.43 -11.14
N ARG A 358 11.93 -4.58 -10.85
CA ARG A 358 11.03 -4.04 -11.87
C ARG A 358 11.77 -3.14 -12.89
N THR A 359 12.76 -2.39 -12.45
CA THR A 359 13.56 -1.55 -13.35
C THR A 359 14.46 -2.40 -14.25
N GLU A 360 15.03 -3.47 -13.73
CA GLU A 360 16.02 -4.31 -14.41
C GLU A 360 15.40 -5.46 -15.22
N SER A 361 14.30 -6.05 -14.76
CA SER A 361 13.66 -7.22 -15.37
C SER A 361 12.40 -6.84 -16.13
N LYS A 362 12.36 -7.18 -17.44
CA LYS A 362 11.17 -6.99 -18.27
C LYS A 362 9.95 -7.77 -17.73
N MET A 363 10.15 -9.00 -17.25
CA MET A 363 9.09 -9.82 -16.69
C MET A 363 8.45 -9.16 -15.45
N VAL A 364 9.27 -8.67 -14.50
CA VAL A 364 8.79 -8.00 -13.30
C VAL A 364 8.09 -6.68 -13.66
N ARG A 365 8.58 -5.97 -14.68
CA ARG A 365 7.92 -4.75 -15.20
C ARG A 365 6.53 -5.04 -15.77
N GLU A 366 6.33 -6.13 -16.44
CA GLU A 366 5.03 -6.55 -16.96
C GLU A 366 4.07 -6.97 -15.83
N LEU A 367 4.57 -7.66 -14.81
CA LEU A 367 3.77 -8.08 -13.64
C LEU A 367 3.36 -6.89 -12.75
N ALA A 368 4.24 -5.92 -12.55
CA ALA A 368 4.02 -4.72 -11.75
C ALA A 368 3.88 -3.47 -12.64
N ASN A 369 3.07 -3.53 -13.69
CA ASN A 369 3.01 -2.52 -14.74
C ASN A 369 2.32 -1.21 -14.32
N ASN A 370 1.56 -1.22 -13.23
CA ASN A 370 0.84 -0.06 -12.69
C ASN A 370 0.76 -0.10 -11.17
N GLU A 371 0.21 0.95 -10.57
CA GLU A 371 0.08 1.11 -9.12
C GLU A 371 -0.74 -0.02 -8.47
N SER A 372 -1.86 -0.41 -9.08
CA SER A 372 -2.72 -1.48 -8.57
C SER A 372 -2.03 -2.84 -8.57
N ALA A 373 -1.30 -3.17 -9.64
CA ALA A 373 -0.52 -4.40 -9.74
C ALA A 373 0.61 -4.43 -8.70
N TYR A 374 1.29 -3.29 -8.50
CA TYR A 374 2.35 -3.17 -7.49
C TYR A 374 1.81 -3.40 -6.07
N ARG A 375 0.64 -2.82 -5.72
CA ARG A 375 -0.05 -3.10 -4.45
C ARG A 375 -0.48 -4.56 -4.30
N SER A 376 -0.98 -5.17 -5.37
CA SER A 376 -1.41 -6.58 -5.36
C SER A 376 -0.26 -7.54 -5.10
N ILE A 377 0.92 -7.27 -5.66
CA ILE A 377 2.14 -8.06 -5.37
C ILE A 377 2.56 -7.90 -3.91
N THR A 378 2.50 -6.68 -3.37
CA THR A 378 2.79 -6.41 -1.96
C THR A 378 1.86 -7.19 -1.03
N LEU A 379 0.55 -7.19 -1.32
CA LEU A 379 -0.44 -7.94 -0.54
C LEU A 379 -0.20 -9.46 -0.63
N SER A 380 0.07 -9.96 -1.84
CA SER A 380 0.37 -11.38 -2.04
C SER A 380 1.63 -11.80 -1.29
N TRP A 381 2.70 -10.99 -1.37
CA TRP A 381 3.91 -11.22 -0.59
C TRP A 381 3.62 -11.29 0.91
N PHE A 382 2.91 -10.31 1.44
CA PHE A 382 2.57 -10.29 2.87
C PHE A 382 1.81 -11.55 3.29
N ARG A 383 0.78 -11.95 2.53
CA ARG A 383 -0.08 -13.10 2.87
C ARG A 383 0.61 -14.45 2.78
N HIS A 384 1.60 -14.60 1.88
CA HIS A 384 2.22 -15.87 1.53
C HIS A 384 3.71 -15.97 1.90
N SER A 385 4.26 -14.97 2.61
CA SER A 385 5.64 -14.98 3.09
C SER A 385 5.73 -15.23 4.58
N VAL A 386 6.91 -15.62 5.01
CA VAL A 386 7.25 -15.77 6.44
C VAL A 386 7.10 -14.45 7.21
N VAL A 387 7.13 -13.30 6.52
CA VAL A 387 6.84 -12.00 7.13
C VAL A 387 5.40 -11.92 7.63
N GLY A 388 4.44 -12.42 6.86
CA GLY A 388 3.05 -12.52 7.33
C GLY A 388 2.92 -13.44 8.55
N GLU A 389 3.69 -14.53 8.60
CA GLU A 389 3.77 -15.42 9.78
C GLU A 389 4.40 -14.72 10.98
N LEU A 390 5.46 -13.95 10.78
CA LEU A 390 6.07 -13.13 11.83
C LEU A 390 5.06 -12.15 12.44
N ILE A 391 4.32 -11.42 11.62
CA ILE A 391 3.29 -10.47 12.10
C ILE A 391 2.18 -11.20 12.85
N LYS A 392 1.72 -12.36 12.37
CA LYS A 392 0.74 -13.20 13.08
C LYS A 392 1.28 -13.69 14.42
N ALA A 393 2.54 -14.11 14.47
CA ALA A 393 3.19 -14.55 15.70
C ALA A 393 3.35 -13.41 16.71
N LEU A 394 3.72 -12.21 16.26
CA LEU A 394 3.78 -10.99 17.09
C LEU A 394 2.42 -10.62 17.68
N ALA A 395 1.31 -10.85 16.97
CA ALA A 395 -0.04 -10.59 17.46
C ALA A 395 -0.41 -11.45 18.68
N GLN A 396 0.28 -12.58 18.87
CA GLN A 396 0.08 -13.45 20.05
C GLN A 396 0.92 -13.02 21.27
N THR A 397 1.81 -12.04 21.11
CA THR A 397 2.68 -11.52 22.17
C THR A 397 2.09 -10.25 22.79
N ASP A 398 2.59 -9.86 23.95
CA ASP A 398 2.25 -8.57 24.58
C ASP A 398 3.17 -7.43 24.13
N CYS A 399 3.89 -7.61 23.03
CA CYS A 399 4.76 -6.59 22.47
C CYS A 399 3.99 -5.53 21.69
N THR A 400 4.48 -4.31 21.73
CA THR A 400 4.04 -3.23 20.84
C THR A 400 4.86 -3.29 19.57
N VAL A 401 4.19 -3.35 18.42
CA VAL A 401 4.85 -3.30 17.11
C VAL A 401 4.69 -1.89 16.53
N ILE A 402 5.80 -1.24 16.24
CA ILE A 402 5.83 0.02 15.47
C ILE A 402 6.25 -0.33 14.06
N LEU A 403 5.29 -0.33 13.13
CA LEU A 403 5.52 -0.63 11.72
C LEU A 403 5.69 0.69 10.96
N THR A 404 6.78 0.80 10.21
CA THR A 404 7.09 2.01 9.45
C THR A 404 7.98 1.69 8.24
N THR A 405 8.47 2.72 7.57
CA THR A 405 9.45 2.69 6.48
C THR A 405 10.39 3.86 6.63
N ASP A 406 11.47 3.87 5.89
CA ASP A 406 12.41 5.00 5.78
C ASP A 406 12.00 6.01 4.71
N HIS A 407 11.46 5.55 3.59
CA HIS A 407 10.90 6.35 2.49
C HIS A 407 9.90 5.52 1.68
N GLY A 408 9.19 6.19 0.78
CA GLY A 408 8.43 5.52 -0.26
C GLY A 408 9.01 5.77 -1.65
N SER A 409 8.23 5.49 -2.68
CA SER A 409 8.60 5.71 -4.08
C SER A 409 7.43 6.24 -4.90
N ILE A 410 7.75 6.93 -6.00
CA ILE A 410 6.76 7.42 -6.94
C ILE A 410 7.01 6.83 -8.33
N ARG A 411 5.95 6.59 -9.09
CA ARG A 411 6.06 6.23 -10.50
C ARG A 411 6.50 7.43 -11.32
N ALA A 412 7.78 7.45 -11.70
CA ALA A 412 8.41 8.57 -12.41
C ALA A 412 8.07 8.52 -13.90
N SER A 413 7.49 9.60 -14.43
CA SER A 413 7.04 9.65 -15.83
C SER A 413 7.54 10.87 -16.61
N LYS A 414 7.92 11.97 -15.92
CA LYS A 414 8.27 13.24 -16.51
C LYS A 414 9.80 13.49 -16.46
N PRO A 415 10.52 13.36 -17.60
CA PRO A 415 11.96 13.55 -17.59
C PRO A 415 12.36 15.03 -17.50
N ILE A 416 13.36 15.30 -16.69
CA ILE A 416 13.99 16.62 -16.56
C ILE A 416 15.47 16.47 -16.92
N LYS A 417 15.94 17.33 -17.82
CA LYS A 417 17.34 17.36 -18.22
C LYS A 417 18.19 18.05 -17.16
N ILE A 418 19.25 17.36 -16.72
CA ILE A 418 20.23 17.92 -15.78
C ILE A 418 21.64 17.78 -16.35
N ILE A 419 22.44 18.80 -16.14
CA ILE A 419 23.87 18.81 -16.49
C ILE A 419 24.64 18.78 -15.17
N GLY A 420 25.67 17.95 -15.10
CA GLY A 420 26.57 17.82 -13.94
C GLY A 420 27.91 17.24 -14.35
N ASP A 421 28.86 17.24 -13.44
CA ASP A 421 30.19 16.66 -13.64
C ASP A 421 30.13 15.12 -13.69
N ARG A 422 31.24 14.49 -14.11
CA ARG A 422 31.34 13.03 -14.25
C ARG A 422 31.11 12.26 -12.95
N ASN A 423 31.41 12.86 -11.80
CA ASN A 423 31.29 12.28 -10.47
C ASN A 423 29.90 12.53 -9.83
N THR A 424 28.90 12.89 -10.62
CA THR A 424 27.55 13.04 -10.13
C THR A 424 26.90 11.67 -9.99
N ASN A 425 26.18 11.43 -8.88
CA ASN A 425 25.53 10.14 -8.60
C ASN A 425 24.51 9.72 -9.68
N THR A 426 24.17 8.44 -9.71
CA THR A 426 23.29 7.86 -10.74
C THR A 426 21.81 7.92 -10.40
N ASN A 427 21.42 8.24 -9.15
CA ASN A 427 20.03 8.27 -8.73
C ASN A 427 19.17 9.18 -9.63
N LEU A 428 17.92 8.80 -9.86
CA LEU A 428 17.02 9.49 -10.79
C LEU A 428 16.17 10.57 -10.14
N ARG A 429 16.04 10.56 -8.82
CA ARG A 429 15.19 11.50 -8.09
C ARG A 429 15.97 12.58 -7.36
N TYR A 430 17.27 12.37 -7.13
CA TYR A 430 18.17 13.43 -6.67
C TYR A 430 19.54 13.33 -7.33
N LYS A 431 20.24 14.43 -7.37
CA LYS A 431 21.61 14.51 -7.81
C LYS A 431 22.45 15.25 -6.78
N LEU A 432 23.61 14.72 -6.52
CA LEU A 432 24.66 15.28 -5.70
C LEU A 432 25.91 15.48 -6.57
N GLY A 433 26.49 16.65 -6.56
CA GLY A 433 27.70 16.92 -7.33
C GLY A 433 28.04 18.40 -7.47
N LYS A 434 29.10 18.67 -8.25
CA LYS A 434 29.53 20.02 -8.61
C LYS A 434 28.85 20.47 -9.89
N ASN A 435 28.71 21.79 -10.06
CA ASN A 435 28.24 22.42 -11.29
C ASN A 435 26.89 21.86 -11.80
N LEU A 436 26.03 21.42 -10.87
CA LEU A 436 24.71 20.95 -11.23
C LEU A 436 23.88 22.09 -11.81
N ASN A 437 23.46 21.94 -13.06
CA ASN A 437 22.63 22.93 -13.75
C ASN A 437 21.35 22.28 -14.26
N CYS A 438 20.24 22.78 -13.76
CA CYS A 438 18.90 22.39 -14.16
C CYS A 438 18.02 23.63 -14.26
N GLN A 439 17.44 23.85 -15.43
CA GLN A 439 16.59 25.03 -15.68
C GLN A 439 15.11 24.79 -15.35
N SER A 440 14.76 23.63 -14.83
CA SER A 440 13.37 23.30 -14.51
C SER A 440 12.94 23.90 -13.19
N LYS A 441 11.71 24.44 -13.16
CA LYS A 441 11.01 24.81 -11.93
C LYS A 441 10.53 23.61 -11.11
N ASP A 442 10.54 22.41 -11.72
CA ASP A 442 10.09 21.15 -11.11
C ASP A 442 11.25 20.43 -10.38
N VAL A 443 12.17 21.20 -9.82
CA VAL A 443 13.26 20.71 -8.96
C VAL A 443 13.41 21.60 -7.73
N PHE A 444 13.92 21.03 -6.64
CA PHE A 444 14.38 21.77 -5.46
C PHE A 444 15.91 21.73 -5.42
N VAL A 445 16.54 22.88 -5.46
CA VAL A 445 17.99 23.01 -5.45
C VAL A 445 18.46 23.48 -4.08
N VAL A 446 19.33 22.69 -3.45
CA VAL A 446 20.05 23.04 -2.23
C VAL A 446 21.50 23.35 -2.61
N LYS A 447 21.81 24.65 -2.69
CA LYS A 447 23.14 25.12 -3.08
C LYS A 447 24.19 24.94 -2.00
N ASN A 448 23.76 25.07 -0.74
CA ASN A 448 24.58 24.85 0.44
C ASN A 448 24.02 23.64 1.21
N PRO A 449 24.64 22.46 1.10
CA PRO A 449 24.15 21.24 1.76
C PRO A 449 24.01 21.38 3.27
N HIS A 450 24.87 22.15 3.93
CA HIS A 450 24.84 22.39 5.37
C HIS A 450 23.50 22.99 5.86
N GLU A 451 22.83 23.81 5.03
CA GLU A 451 21.50 24.35 5.36
C GLU A 451 20.43 23.26 5.44
N ALA A 452 20.63 22.16 4.74
CA ALA A 452 19.78 20.97 4.76
C ALA A 452 20.32 19.85 5.66
N GLN A 453 21.41 20.09 6.39
CA GLN A 453 22.15 19.11 7.20
C GLN A 453 22.54 17.86 6.39
N LEU A 454 23.03 18.08 5.17
CA LEU A 454 23.50 17.06 4.25
C LEU A 454 25.02 17.08 4.12
N PRO A 455 25.66 15.93 3.93
CA PRO A 455 27.09 15.83 3.67
C PRO A 455 27.52 16.66 2.44
N ALA A 456 28.69 17.26 2.54
CA ALA A 456 29.26 18.06 1.48
C ALA A 456 30.72 17.65 1.24
N PRO A 457 30.99 16.66 0.36
CA PRO A 457 32.35 16.17 0.07
C PRO A 457 33.31 17.29 -0.35
N ASN A 458 32.78 18.42 -0.83
CA ASN A 458 33.57 19.61 -1.13
C ASN A 458 32.72 20.88 -1.16
N LEU A 459 33.37 22.05 -1.10
CA LEU A 459 32.73 23.38 -0.99
C LEU A 459 31.78 23.74 -2.15
N SER A 460 31.90 23.11 -3.31
CA SER A 460 31.06 23.37 -4.49
C SER A 460 29.96 22.31 -4.67
N THR A 461 29.80 21.41 -3.71
CA THR A 461 28.73 20.41 -3.73
C THR A 461 27.36 21.08 -3.60
N SER A 462 26.42 20.64 -4.42
CA SER A 462 25.01 20.99 -4.32
C SER A 462 24.14 19.74 -4.49
N TYR A 463 22.91 19.84 -4.02
CA TYR A 463 21.88 18.80 -4.23
C TYR A 463 20.76 19.36 -5.09
N VAL A 464 20.24 18.52 -5.98
CA VAL A 464 19.06 18.80 -6.80
C VAL A 464 18.07 17.65 -6.62
N PHE A 465 16.87 17.97 -6.14
CA PHE A 465 15.80 17.01 -5.93
C PHE A 465 14.70 17.18 -6.98
N ALA A 466 14.30 16.11 -7.64
CA ALA A 466 13.13 16.10 -8.52
C ALA A 466 11.85 16.18 -7.69
N THR A 467 10.82 16.83 -8.23
CA THR A 467 9.52 16.98 -7.53
C THR A 467 8.41 16.31 -8.32
N GLY A 468 7.33 15.91 -7.60
CA GLY A 468 6.21 15.21 -8.20
C GLY A 468 6.67 13.93 -8.92
N ASN A 469 6.10 13.64 -10.07
CA ASN A 469 6.43 12.47 -10.90
C ASN A 469 7.63 12.67 -11.85
N SER A 470 8.48 13.68 -11.61
CA SER A 470 9.63 13.98 -12.46
C SER A 470 10.83 13.07 -12.16
N PHE A 471 11.74 12.90 -13.11
CA PHE A 471 13.04 12.26 -12.91
C PHE A 471 14.16 12.96 -13.68
N LEU A 472 15.38 12.86 -13.16
CA LEU A 472 16.55 13.58 -13.66
C LEU A 472 17.34 12.70 -14.64
N ALA A 473 17.52 13.16 -15.85
CA ALA A 473 18.25 12.46 -16.90
C ALA A 473 19.37 13.32 -17.49
N TYR A 474 20.54 12.71 -17.73
CA TYR A 474 21.66 13.37 -18.37
C TYR A 474 21.44 13.56 -19.87
N PRO A 475 22.10 14.57 -20.50
CA PRO A 475 21.99 14.82 -21.94
C PRO A 475 22.49 13.67 -22.82
N ASN A 476 23.50 12.92 -22.35
CA ASN A 476 24.09 11.81 -23.08
C ASN A 476 23.12 10.65 -23.20
N ASN A 477 22.84 10.17 -24.42
CA ASN A 477 21.84 9.13 -24.68
C ASN A 477 20.47 9.41 -24.08
N TYR A 478 20.07 10.68 -23.98
CA TYR A 478 18.88 11.15 -23.28
C TYR A 478 17.62 10.36 -23.64
N ASN A 479 17.32 10.21 -24.93
CA ASN A 479 16.11 9.51 -25.38
C ASN A 479 16.08 8.03 -24.96
N TYR A 480 17.23 7.36 -24.95
CA TYR A 480 17.36 5.99 -24.50
C TYR A 480 17.04 5.89 -23.00
N TYR A 481 17.69 6.68 -22.16
CA TYR A 481 17.48 6.65 -20.71
C TYR A 481 16.08 7.12 -20.33
N VAL A 482 15.53 8.11 -21.03
CA VAL A 482 14.14 8.54 -20.82
C VAL A 482 13.17 7.39 -21.10
N SER A 483 13.34 6.68 -22.20
CA SER A 483 12.49 5.53 -22.54
C SER A 483 12.66 4.37 -21.54
N TYR A 484 13.89 4.16 -21.05
CA TYR A 484 14.20 3.08 -20.11
C TYR A 484 13.61 3.30 -18.71
N TYR A 485 13.72 4.54 -18.19
CA TYR A 485 13.30 4.85 -16.81
C TYR A 485 11.87 5.39 -16.68
N LYS A 486 11.26 5.79 -17.80
CA LYS A 486 9.88 6.24 -17.78
C LYS A 486 8.97 5.15 -17.21
N ASP A 487 8.04 5.57 -16.34
CA ASP A 487 7.06 4.71 -15.67
C ASP A 487 7.66 3.66 -14.71
N THR A 488 8.91 3.87 -14.24
CA THR A 488 9.50 3.07 -13.16
C THR A 488 9.22 3.70 -11.79
N PHE A 489 9.22 2.90 -10.73
CA PHE A 489 9.14 3.40 -9.35
C PHE A 489 10.52 3.86 -8.91
N GLN A 490 10.61 5.10 -8.48
CA GLN A 490 11.86 5.74 -8.10
C GLN A 490 11.68 6.52 -6.79
N HIS A 491 12.76 6.70 -6.04
CA HIS A 491 12.79 7.39 -4.77
C HIS A 491 14.02 8.30 -4.65
N GLY A 492 14.00 9.22 -3.71
CA GLY A 492 15.08 10.18 -3.45
C GLY A 492 14.67 11.66 -3.57
N GLY A 493 13.46 11.94 -4.07
CA GLY A 493 12.96 13.28 -4.34
C GLY A 493 11.82 13.72 -3.45
N ILE A 494 10.98 14.63 -3.96
CA ILE A 494 9.87 15.24 -3.25
C ILE A 494 8.55 14.84 -3.89
N SER A 495 7.82 13.99 -3.22
CA SER A 495 6.42 13.68 -3.48
C SER A 495 5.73 13.23 -2.19
N MET A 496 4.41 13.23 -2.15
CA MET A 496 3.68 12.70 -0.99
C MET A 496 3.99 11.23 -0.79
N GLU A 497 4.10 10.46 -1.87
CA GLU A 497 4.40 9.03 -1.87
C GLU A 497 5.78 8.71 -1.29
N GLU A 498 6.79 9.59 -1.50
CA GLU A 498 8.14 9.41 -0.99
C GLU A 498 8.30 9.91 0.46
N MET A 499 7.61 11.00 0.84
CA MET A 499 7.85 11.73 2.08
C MET A 499 6.80 11.52 3.16
N LEU A 500 5.51 11.33 2.82
CA LEU A 500 4.44 11.08 3.79
C LEU A 500 4.26 9.57 3.96
N ILE A 501 5.01 9.01 4.87
CA ILE A 501 5.19 7.57 5.00
C ILE A 501 4.51 7.01 6.26
N PRO A 502 4.04 5.75 6.24
CA PRO A 502 3.25 5.19 7.33
C PRO A 502 4.05 5.11 8.64
N LEU A 503 3.38 5.42 9.73
CA LEU A 503 3.83 5.19 11.10
C LEU A 503 2.67 4.57 11.86
N VAL A 504 2.75 3.28 12.11
CA VAL A 504 1.63 2.50 12.63
C VAL A 504 2.02 1.81 13.91
N THR A 505 1.24 2.03 14.95
CA THR A 505 1.40 1.32 16.22
C THR A 505 0.37 0.20 16.31
N LEU A 506 0.84 -1.02 16.48
CA LEU A 506 0.05 -2.23 16.58
C LEU A 506 0.16 -2.79 17.99
N LYS A 507 -0.96 -2.99 18.65
CA LYS A 507 -1.05 -3.61 19.99
C LYS A 507 -1.97 -4.81 19.93
N LYS A 508 -1.70 -5.79 20.78
CA LYS A 508 -2.54 -6.97 20.91
C LYS A 508 -4.01 -6.58 21.12
N ARG A 509 -4.88 -7.31 20.46
CA ARG A 509 -6.33 -7.15 20.55
C ARG A 509 -6.88 -7.66 21.86
#